data_b7b5a3177adc073e90a7966d5ece11ec
#
_entry.id   b7b5a3177adc073e90a7966d5ece11ec
#
_cell.length_a   1.000
_cell.length_b   1.000
_cell.length_c   1.000
_cell.angle_alpha   90.00
_cell.angle_beta   90.00
_cell.angle_gamma   90.00
#
_symmetry.space_group_name_H-M   'P 1'
#
loop_
_entity.id
_entity.type
_entity.pdbx_description
1 polymer ?
#
loop_
_entity_poly.entity_id
_entity_poly.type
_entity_poly.pdbx_seq_one_letter_code
_entity_poly.pdbx_strand_id
1 'polypeptide(L)'
;TRNADIDIDEIFADEDISYRESMEEMIRMRTKLCPIRMEYSRVLDEKVIRSLCKELNLKKEQTFHQETPLDFDFVFKIQDMLRNRKELFFKRRIPQVSTAIDKTQPMIDQIEKKDILLSYPFESMTSFINLLKEAAADPNVASIKMTLYRVAKNSQVVEALIDAAENGKEVVVMVELRARFDEQNNIEWSRRMEDAGCRIIYGIDHTKVHSKICLISYKKDNQVKHITQVGTGNYNEKT
;
A
#
# COMPACT_ATOMS: atom_id res chain seq x y z
N THR A 1 -14.07 -16.58 -12.29
CA THR A 1 -14.49 -15.69 -11.17
C THR A 1 -15.09 -16.57 -10.08
N ARG A 2 -14.69 -16.32 -8.84
CA ARG A 2 -15.26 -16.94 -7.64
C ARG A 2 -16.25 -16.00 -6.96
N ASN A 3 -17.11 -16.54 -6.14
CA ASN A 3 -17.94 -15.72 -5.26
C ASN A 3 -17.04 -14.83 -4.40
N ALA A 4 -17.43 -13.59 -4.15
CA ALA A 4 -16.71 -12.65 -3.28
C ALA A 4 -17.45 -12.44 -1.94
N ASP A 5 -18.59 -13.10 -1.79
CA ASP A 5 -19.44 -12.96 -0.63
C ASP A 5 -18.88 -13.85 0.50
N ILE A 6 -18.14 -13.22 1.37
CA ILE A 6 -17.66 -13.80 2.62
C ILE A 6 -18.43 -13.07 3.70
N ASP A 7 -19.07 -13.78 4.59
CA ASP A 7 -19.66 -13.19 5.77
C ASP A 7 -18.50 -12.69 6.67
N ILE A 8 -18.24 -11.41 6.55
CA ILE A 8 -17.15 -10.76 7.28
C ILE A 8 -17.50 -10.74 8.77
N ASP A 9 -18.75 -10.56 9.11
CA ASP A 9 -19.22 -10.46 10.50
C ASP A 9 -19.03 -11.82 11.23
N GLU A 10 -19.17 -12.95 10.53
CA GLU A 10 -18.89 -14.27 11.10
C GLU A 10 -17.38 -14.47 11.39
N ILE A 11 -16.50 -13.94 10.54
CA ILE A 11 -15.04 -14.05 10.75
C ILE A 11 -14.56 -13.12 11.87
N PHE A 12 -15.20 -11.97 12.04
CA PHE A 12 -14.86 -11.00 13.08
C PHE A 12 -15.65 -11.19 14.40
N ALA A 13 -16.55 -12.16 14.46
CA ALA A 13 -17.32 -12.47 15.67
C ALA A 13 -16.50 -13.18 16.76
N ASP A 14 -15.31 -13.70 16.41
CA ASP A 14 -14.42 -14.34 17.37
C ASP A 14 -13.54 -13.27 18.04
N GLU A 15 -13.92 -12.90 19.28
CA GLU A 15 -13.25 -11.88 20.08
C GLU A 15 -11.78 -12.24 20.44
N ASP A 16 -11.42 -13.52 20.33
CA ASP A 16 -10.08 -14.02 20.65
C ASP A 16 -9.08 -13.86 19.48
N ILE A 17 -9.57 -13.53 18.27
CA ILE A 17 -8.74 -13.40 17.07
C ILE A 17 -8.49 -11.91 16.75
N SER A 18 -7.23 -11.54 16.54
CA SER A 18 -6.90 -10.17 16.16
C SER A 18 -7.48 -9.81 14.77
N TYR A 19 -7.81 -8.53 14.57
CA TYR A 19 -8.32 -8.03 13.27
C TYR A 19 -7.40 -8.43 12.09
N ARG A 20 -6.09 -8.42 12.29
CA ARG A 20 -5.12 -8.85 11.27
C ARG A 20 -5.27 -10.33 10.94
N GLU A 21 -5.36 -11.19 11.95
CA GLU A 21 -5.54 -12.65 11.75
C GLU A 21 -6.86 -12.95 11.04
N SER A 22 -7.93 -12.25 11.40
CA SER A 22 -9.21 -12.33 10.71
C SER A 22 -9.07 -11.94 9.22
N MET A 23 -8.30 -10.90 8.90
CA MET A 23 -8.02 -10.50 7.52
C MET A 23 -7.16 -11.53 6.78
N GLU A 24 -6.16 -12.13 7.43
CA GLU A 24 -5.35 -13.23 6.86
C GLU A 24 -6.25 -14.43 6.51
N GLU A 25 -7.15 -14.81 7.41
CA GLU A 25 -8.09 -15.91 7.18
C GLU A 25 -9.07 -15.59 6.04
N MET A 26 -9.61 -14.37 6.00
CA MET A 26 -10.46 -13.92 4.91
C MET A 26 -9.75 -14.04 3.54
N ILE A 27 -8.49 -13.64 3.44
CA ILE A 27 -7.71 -13.76 2.20
C ILE A 27 -7.53 -15.23 1.83
N ARG A 28 -7.24 -16.08 2.80
CA ARG A 28 -7.12 -17.54 2.61
C ARG A 28 -8.43 -18.16 2.13
N MET A 29 -9.55 -17.76 2.71
CA MET A 29 -10.87 -18.23 2.32
C MET A 29 -11.24 -17.83 0.88
N ARG A 30 -10.82 -16.66 0.38
CA ARG A 30 -11.07 -16.24 -1.01
C ARG A 30 -10.63 -17.26 -2.05
N THR A 31 -9.58 -18.02 -1.79
CA THR A 31 -9.10 -19.06 -2.71
C THR A 31 -9.99 -20.30 -2.74
N LYS A 32 -10.82 -20.51 -1.72
CA LYS A 32 -11.72 -21.67 -1.56
C LYS A 32 -13.15 -21.37 -1.94
N LEU A 33 -13.49 -20.11 -2.24
CA LEU A 33 -14.87 -19.72 -2.59
C LEU A 33 -15.34 -20.39 -3.88
N CYS A 34 -16.65 -20.69 -3.94
CA CYS A 34 -17.26 -21.34 -5.08
C CYS A 34 -17.08 -20.55 -6.37
N PRO A 35 -16.66 -21.19 -7.47
CA PRO A 35 -16.74 -20.59 -8.79
C PRO A 35 -18.20 -20.22 -9.14
N ILE A 36 -18.39 -19.02 -9.68
CA ILE A 36 -19.71 -18.53 -10.10
C ILE A 36 -19.76 -18.18 -11.59
N ARG A 37 -18.58 -18.05 -12.23
CA ARG A 37 -18.46 -17.69 -13.64
C ARG A 37 -17.15 -18.22 -14.19
N MET A 38 -17.19 -18.81 -15.39
CA MET A 38 -16.03 -19.21 -16.17
C MET A 38 -15.96 -18.39 -17.46
N GLU A 39 -14.81 -17.81 -17.73
CA GLU A 39 -14.49 -17.14 -18.99
C GLU A 39 -13.34 -17.87 -19.67
N TYR A 40 -13.39 -17.97 -21.01
CA TYR A 40 -12.34 -18.57 -21.82
C TYR A 40 -12.15 -17.78 -23.12
N SER A 41 -10.89 -17.63 -23.55
CA SER A 41 -10.50 -16.82 -24.72
C SER A 41 -10.15 -17.63 -25.97
N ARG A 42 -10.26 -18.93 -25.88
CA ARG A 42 -10.03 -19.84 -27.03
C ARG A 42 -11.25 -20.68 -27.30
N VAL A 43 -11.51 -21.00 -28.55
CA VAL A 43 -12.56 -21.96 -28.87
C VAL A 43 -12.18 -23.31 -28.26
N LEU A 44 -13.04 -23.79 -27.37
CA LEU A 44 -12.89 -25.06 -26.68
C LEU A 44 -13.94 -26.05 -27.19
N ASP A 45 -13.61 -27.34 -27.23
CA ASP A 45 -14.57 -28.40 -27.50
C ASP A 45 -15.66 -28.41 -26.41
N GLU A 46 -16.89 -28.64 -26.80
CA GLU A 46 -18.02 -28.70 -25.85
C GLU A 46 -17.86 -29.77 -24.75
N LYS A 47 -17.12 -30.86 -25.06
CA LYS A 47 -16.82 -31.90 -24.07
C LYS A 47 -15.90 -31.33 -22.96
N VAL A 48 -14.93 -30.49 -23.36
CA VAL A 48 -14.00 -29.83 -22.42
C VAL A 48 -14.79 -28.86 -21.54
N ILE A 49 -15.63 -28.03 -22.15
CA ILE A 49 -16.47 -27.06 -21.39
C ILE A 49 -17.35 -27.81 -20.38
N ARG A 50 -18.01 -28.91 -20.81
CA ARG A 50 -18.84 -29.72 -19.90
C ARG A 50 -18.03 -30.35 -18.78
N SER A 51 -16.84 -30.84 -19.05
CA SER A 51 -15.93 -31.40 -18.02
C SER A 51 -15.54 -30.33 -17.00
N LEU A 52 -15.15 -29.15 -17.46
CA LEU A 52 -14.79 -28.01 -16.58
C LEU A 52 -16.00 -27.54 -15.76
N CYS A 53 -17.19 -27.46 -16.36
CA CYS A 53 -18.41 -27.10 -15.64
C CYS A 53 -18.71 -28.09 -14.54
N LYS A 54 -18.55 -29.39 -14.80
CA LYS A 54 -18.77 -30.44 -13.79
C LYS A 54 -17.77 -30.32 -12.64
N GLU A 55 -16.49 -30.13 -12.96
CA GLU A 55 -15.42 -29.97 -11.96
C GLU A 55 -15.59 -28.71 -11.09
N LEU A 56 -16.02 -27.63 -11.71
CA LEU A 56 -16.20 -26.33 -11.06
C LEU A 56 -17.60 -26.12 -10.47
N ASN A 57 -18.50 -27.12 -10.61
CA ASN A 57 -19.91 -27.03 -10.23
C ASN A 57 -20.63 -25.83 -10.85
N LEU A 58 -20.40 -25.58 -12.13
CA LEU A 58 -20.99 -24.49 -12.91
C LEU A 58 -22.03 -24.99 -13.88
N LYS A 59 -23.04 -24.18 -14.14
CA LYS A 59 -23.99 -24.39 -15.25
C LYS A 59 -23.43 -23.85 -16.56
N LYS A 60 -23.92 -24.30 -17.72
CA LYS A 60 -23.46 -23.83 -19.03
C LYS A 60 -23.68 -22.32 -19.20
N GLU A 61 -24.73 -21.77 -18.65
CA GLU A 61 -25.14 -20.37 -18.68
C GLU A 61 -24.15 -19.46 -17.89
N GLN A 62 -23.30 -20.07 -17.08
CA GLN A 62 -22.25 -19.36 -16.32
C GLN A 62 -20.90 -19.37 -17.06
N THR A 63 -20.88 -19.83 -18.32
CA THR A 63 -19.66 -19.88 -19.14
C THR A 63 -19.74 -18.88 -20.29
N PHE A 64 -18.65 -18.17 -20.53
CA PHE A 64 -18.60 -17.08 -21.50
C PHE A 64 -17.35 -17.18 -22.37
N HIS A 65 -17.55 -17.25 -23.67
CA HIS A 65 -16.46 -17.10 -24.63
C HIS A 65 -16.16 -15.60 -24.81
N GLN A 66 -14.90 -15.23 -24.69
CA GLN A 66 -14.40 -13.88 -24.93
C GLN A 66 -13.45 -13.92 -26.12
N GLU A 67 -13.59 -12.99 -27.06
CA GLU A 67 -12.69 -12.88 -28.20
C GLU A 67 -11.40 -12.13 -27.85
N THR A 68 -11.37 -11.51 -26.67
CA THR A 68 -10.22 -10.76 -26.16
C THR A 68 -9.39 -11.59 -25.18
N PRO A 69 -8.10 -11.30 -24.99
CA PRO A 69 -7.31 -11.89 -23.91
C PRO A 69 -7.95 -11.63 -22.55
N LEU A 70 -7.96 -12.63 -21.67
CA LEU A 70 -8.50 -12.52 -20.31
C LEU A 70 -7.51 -11.92 -19.32
N ASP A 71 -6.25 -11.95 -19.67
CA ASP A 71 -5.13 -11.41 -18.92
C ASP A 71 -4.26 -10.55 -19.85
N PHE A 72 -3.89 -9.38 -19.39
CA PHE A 72 -3.07 -8.43 -20.14
C PHE A 72 -1.64 -8.30 -19.61
N ASP A 73 -1.23 -9.13 -18.67
CA ASP A 73 0.14 -9.11 -18.11
C ASP A 73 1.22 -9.35 -19.17
N PHE A 74 0.85 -10.03 -20.28
CA PHE A 74 1.76 -10.21 -21.41
C PHE A 74 2.22 -8.88 -22.03
N VAL A 75 1.45 -7.80 -21.89
CA VAL A 75 1.81 -6.46 -22.39
C VAL A 75 3.10 -5.97 -21.73
N PHE A 76 3.30 -6.25 -20.45
CA PHE A 76 4.54 -5.89 -19.75
C PHE A 76 5.74 -6.68 -20.32
N LYS A 77 5.54 -7.95 -20.71
CA LYS A 77 6.58 -8.75 -21.37
C LYS A 77 6.92 -8.18 -22.75
N ILE A 78 5.92 -7.76 -23.52
CA ILE A 78 6.14 -7.08 -24.82
C ILE A 78 6.90 -5.77 -24.59
N GLN A 79 6.53 -4.99 -23.60
CA GLN A 79 7.24 -3.77 -23.22
C GLN A 79 8.72 -4.05 -22.92
N ASP A 80 9.00 -5.10 -22.15
CA ASP A 80 10.37 -5.52 -21.84
C ASP A 80 11.17 -5.95 -23.07
N MET A 81 10.55 -6.69 -23.98
CA MET A 81 11.18 -7.10 -25.25
C MET A 81 11.51 -5.90 -26.16
N LEU A 82 10.70 -4.85 -26.09
CA LEU A 82 10.85 -3.66 -26.91
C LEU A 82 11.69 -2.55 -26.25
N ARG A 83 12.29 -2.77 -25.08
CA ARG A 83 13.06 -1.75 -24.33
C ARG A 83 14.14 -1.03 -25.16
N ASN A 84 14.69 -1.69 -26.16
CA ASN A 84 15.72 -1.10 -27.05
C ASN A 84 15.12 -0.17 -28.11
N ARG A 85 13.82 -0.20 -28.34
CA ARG A 85 13.07 0.63 -29.30
C ARG A 85 12.61 1.91 -28.61
N LYS A 86 13.58 2.83 -28.36
CA LYS A 86 13.35 4.07 -27.57
C LYS A 86 12.24 4.95 -28.14
N GLU A 87 12.00 4.88 -29.45
CA GLU A 87 10.96 5.63 -30.15
C GLU A 87 9.52 5.20 -29.78
N LEU A 88 9.36 4.00 -29.18
CA LEU A 88 8.08 3.48 -28.72
C LEU A 88 7.74 3.89 -27.28
N PHE A 89 8.66 4.57 -26.59
CA PHE A 89 8.50 4.93 -25.19
C PHE A 89 8.56 6.43 -24.98
N PHE A 90 7.75 6.91 -24.07
CA PHE A 90 7.90 8.27 -23.59
C PHE A 90 9.27 8.46 -22.92
N LYS A 91 9.86 9.63 -23.08
CA LYS A 91 11.10 9.97 -22.37
C LYS A 91 10.88 9.84 -20.86
N ARG A 92 11.70 8.99 -20.21
CA ARG A 92 11.64 8.82 -18.76
C ARG A 92 11.90 10.14 -18.07
N ARG A 93 10.96 10.56 -17.24
CA ARG A 93 11.15 11.69 -16.32
C ARG A 93 11.79 11.17 -15.04
N ILE A 94 12.82 11.86 -14.58
CA ILE A 94 13.50 11.58 -13.32
C ILE A 94 13.01 12.64 -12.34
N PRO A 95 12.35 12.26 -11.24
CA PRO A 95 11.91 13.21 -10.21
C PRO A 95 13.10 14.03 -9.70
N GLN A 96 12.93 15.33 -9.58
CA GLN A 96 13.97 16.24 -9.12
C GLN A 96 13.74 16.58 -7.64
N VAL A 97 14.81 16.92 -6.92
CA VAL A 97 14.62 17.52 -5.59
C VAL A 97 14.08 18.93 -5.78
N SER A 98 13.07 19.30 -5.00
CA SER A 98 12.47 20.63 -5.05
C SER A 98 13.51 21.72 -4.86
N THR A 99 13.42 22.77 -5.67
CA THR A 99 14.28 23.97 -5.50
C THR A 99 13.97 24.74 -4.21
N ALA A 100 12.84 24.44 -3.57
CA ALA A 100 12.48 25.00 -2.26
C ALA A 100 13.26 24.38 -1.10
N ILE A 101 14.00 23.27 -1.36
CA ILE A 101 14.71 22.48 -0.35
C ILE A 101 16.23 22.60 -0.56
N ASP A 102 16.92 22.99 0.50
CA ASP A 102 18.38 22.93 0.60
C ASP A 102 18.80 21.53 1.13
N LYS A 103 19.49 20.76 0.29
CA LYS A 103 19.94 19.40 0.63
C LYS A 103 21.00 19.35 1.74
N THR A 104 21.60 20.48 2.08
CA THR A 104 22.65 20.58 3.09
C THR A 104 22.11 20.91 4.48
N GLN A 105 20.82 21.25 4.57
CA GLN A 105 20.17 21.64 5.82
C GLN A 105 19.18 20.57 6.28
N PRO A 106 19.01 20.39 7.61
CA PRO A 106 17.96 19.51 8.15
C PRO A 106 16.58 19.88 7.64
N MET A 107 15.74 18.89 7.38
CA MET A 107 14.38 19.12 6.87
C MET A 107 13.48 19.78 7.91
N ILE A 108 13.61 19.41 9.18
CA ILE A 108 12.86 20.01 10.30
C ILE A 108 13.11 21.51 10.35
N ASP A 109 14.38 21.96 10.31
CA ASP A 109 14.74 23.37 10.37
C ASP A 109 14.23 24.18 9.17
N GLN A 110 14.10 23.56 8.01
CA GLN A 110 13.57 24.21 6.82
C GLN A 110 12.05 24.37 6.89
N ILE A 111 11.35 23.33 7.36
CA ILE A 111 9.89 23.34 7.50
C ILE A 111 9.46 24.32 8.61
N GLU A 112 10.25 24.48 9.67
CA GLU A 112 9.99 25.51 10.69
C GLU A 112 10.01 26.95 10.15
N LYS A 113 10.79 27.18 9.09
CA LYS A 113 10.90 28.53 8.48
C LYS A 113 9.79 28.82 7.48
N LYS A 114 9.29 27.78 6.79
CA LYS A 114 8.26 27.93 5.76
C LYS A 114 7.63 26.58 5.42
N ASP A 115 6.38 26.62 5.03
CA ASP A 115 5.71 25.46 4.43
C ASP A 115 6.39 25.05 3.10
N ILE A 116 6.49 23.75 2.86
CA ILE A 116 7.08 23.18 1.66
C ILE A 116 6.01 22.41 0.90
N LEU A 117 5.72 22.85 -0.32
CA LEU A 117 4.84 22.14 -1.25
C LEU A 117 5.68 21.28 -2.20
N LEU A 118 5.31 20.01 -2.34
CA LEU A 118 5.94 19.07 -3.27
C LEU A 118 4.92 18.53 -4.28
N SER A 119 5.29 18.53 -5.56
CA SER A 119 4.46 18.05 -6.65
C SER A 119 4.98 16.73 -7.20
N TYR A 120 4.35 15.62 -6.78
CA TYR A 120 4.67 14.29 -7.29
C TYR A 120 3.95 14.01 -8.62
N PRO A 121 4.54 13.27 -9.54
CA PRO A 121 5.86 12.61 -9.53
C PRO A 121 7.01 13.46 -10.07
N PHE A 122 6.83 14.78 -10.20
CA PHE A 122 7.86 15.67 -10.77
C PHE A 122 8.97 15.96 -9.75
N GLU A 123 8.61 16.10 -8.50
CA GLU A 123 9.55 16.22 -7.39
C GLU A 123 9.72 14.89 -6.67
N SER A 124 10.93 14.70 -6.11
CA SER A 124 11.29 13.42 -5.50
C SER A 124 10.68 13.24 -4.12
N MET A 125 10.14 12.06 -3.86
CA MET A 125 9.69 11.65 -2.54
C MET A 125 10.83 11.51 -1.51
N THR A 126 12.07 11.51 -1.98
CA THR A 126 13.28 11.44 -1.12
C THR A 126 13.28 12.52 -0.04
N SER A 127 12.74 13.70 -0.32
CA SER A 127 12.67 14.81 0.65
C SER A 127 11.79 14.44 1.86
N PHE A 128 10.63 13.82 1.61
CA PHE A 128 9.77 13.33 2.68
C PHE A 128 10.38 12.14 3.42
N ILE A 129 11.02 11.23 2.70
CA ILE A 129 11.73 10.08 3.32
C ILE A 129 12.87 10.58 4.21
N ASN A 130 13.61 11.60 3.79
CA ASN A 130 14.68 12.20 4.60
C ASN A 130 14.11 12.86 5.86
N LEU A 131 12.96 13.54 5.78
CA LEU A 131 12.26 14.07 6.96
C LEU A 131 11.94 12.96 7.96
N LEU A 132 11.42 11.81 7.49
CA LEU A 132 11.13 10.68 8.38
C LEU A 132 12.39 10.08 9.00
N LYS A 133 13.45 9.90 8.23
CA LYS A 133 14.75 9.40 8.72
C LYS A 133 15.39 10.36 9.73
N GLU A 134 15.30 11.65 9.47
CA GLU A 134 15.76 12.69 10.42
C GLU A 134 14.95 12.63 11.71
N ALA A 135 13.60 12.55 11.60
CA ALA A 135 12.73 12.43 12.75
C ALA A 135 12.97 11.14 13.55
N ALA A 136 13.30 10.04 12.88
CA ALA A 136 13.63 8.76 13.54
C ALA A 136 14.92 8.88 14.37
N ALA A 137 15.91 9.64 13.90
CA ALA A 137 17.21 9.81 14.56
C ALA A 137 17.25 10.94 15.59
N ASP A 138 16.43 11.99 15.46
CA ASP A 138 16.46 13.17 16.34
C ASP A 138 15.94 12.82 17.75
N PRO A 139 16.78 12.99 18.82
CA PRO A 139 16.35 12.71 20.19
C PRO A 139 15.22 13.63 20.69
N ASN A 140 15.00 14.77 20.07
CA ASN A 140 13.93 15.70 20.44
C ASN A 140 12.56 15.26 19.89
N VAL A 141 12.51 14.40 18.87
CA VAL A 141 11.26 13.85 18.35
C VAL A 141 10.70 12.85 19.35
N ALA A 142 9.47 13.10 19.76
CA ALA A 142 8.74 12.27 20.73
C ALA A 142 7.85 11.24 20.04
N SER A 143 7.16 11.63 18.95
CA SER A 143 6.25 10.71 18.26
C SER A 143 6.12 10.97 16.78
N ILE A 144 5.78 9.89 16.04
CA ILE A 144 5.39 9.93 14.64
C ILE A 144 4.03 9.22 14.50
N LYS A 145 3.03 9.89 13.94
CA LYS A 145 1.70 9.32 13.70
C LYS A 145 1.38 9.41 12.22
N MET A 146 1.00 8.30 11.60
CA MET A 146 0.87 8.24 10.15
C MET A 146 -0.30 7.35 9.70
N THR A 147 -0.91 7.70 8.57
CA THR A 147 -1.88 6.82 7.88
C THR A 147 -1.25 6.17 6.67
N LEU A 148 -1.43 4.86 6.50
CA LEU A 148 -0.94 4.10 5.36
C LEU A 148 -2.10 3.40 4.64
N TYR A 149 -2.18 3.58 3.32
CA TYR A 149 -3.16 2.91 2.46
C TYR A 149 -2.48 1.90 1.53
N ARG A 150 -1.54 2.36 0.73
CA ARG A 150 -0.69 1.55 -0.15
C ARG A 150 0.74 1.99 -0.02
N VAL A 151 1.61 1.02 0.19
CA VAL A 151 3.05 1.24 0.31
C VAL A 151 3.82 0.38 -0.68
N ALA A 152 5.03 0.77 -1.03
CA ALA A 152 5.89 -0.04 -1.89
C ALA A 152 6.23 -1.38 -1.22
N LYS A 153 6.52 -2.41 -2.02
CA LYS A 153 6.93 -3.72 -1.49
C LYS A 153 8.19 -3.64 -0.62
N ASN A 154 9.10 -2.71 -0.93
CA ASN A 154 10.28 -2.40 -0.14
C ASN A 154 10.20 -0.90 0.21
N SER A 155 9.35 -0.55 1.16
CA SER A 155 9.02 0.84 1.49
C SER A 155 10.03 1.45 2.44
N GLN A 156 10.75 2.49 1.98
CA GLN A 156 11.63 3.28 2.84
C GLN A 156 10.84 4.10 3.88
N VAL A 157 9.57 4.39 3.60
CA VAL A 157 8.68 5.05 4.56
C VAL A 157 8.46 4.14 5.77
N VAL A 158 8.12 2.87 5.52
CA VAL A 158 7.90 1.90 6.60
C VAL A 158 9.20 1.58 7.35
N GLU A 159 10.33 1.43 6.64
CA GLU A 159 11.62 1.24 7.30
C GLU A 159 11.95 2.43 8.24
N ALA A 160 11.72 3.67 7.81
CA ALA A 160 11.95 4.83 8.68
C ALA A 160 11.01 4.88 9.91
N LEU A 161 9.80 4.35 9.82
CA LEU A 161 8.89 4.21 10.96
C LEU A 161 9.37 3.13 11.93
N ILE A 162 9.90 2.03 11.42
CA ILE A 162 10.53 0.97 12.21
C ILE A 162 11.76 1.54 12.94
N ASP A 163 12.67 2.19 12.22
CA ASP A 163 13.85 2.83 12.80
C ASP A 163 13.45 3.81 13.92
N ALA A 164 12.36 4.57 13.73
CA ALA A 164 11.86 5.49 14.75
C ALA A 164 11.39 4.76 16.02
N ALA A 165 10.66 3.67 15.89
CA ALA A 165 10.20 2.87 17.02
C ALA A 165 11.36 2.21 17.76
N GLU A 166 12.33 1.63 17.04
CA GLU A 166 13.54 1.06 17.60
C GLU A 166 14.42 2.09 18.33
N ASN A 167 14.38 3.37 17.87
CA ASN A 167 15.03 4.50 18.55
C ASN A 167 14.18 5.06 19.71
N GLY A 168 13.12 4.36 20.15
CA GLY A 168 12.33 4.71 21.33
C GLY A 168 11.29 5.81 21.11
N LYS A 169 10.92 6.13 19.86
CA LYS A 169 9.85 7.07 19.56
C LYS A 169 8.48 6.39 19.70
N GLU A 170 7.45 7.14 20.10
CA GLU A 170 6.07 6.67 20.00
C GLU A 170 5.65 6.68 18.51
N VAL A 171 5.55 5.53 17.90
CA VAL A 171 5.10 5.39 16.50
C VAL A 171 3.70 4.79 16.45
N VAL A 172 2.74 5.55 15.92
CA VAL A 172 1.36 5.10 15.73
C VAL A 172 1.01 5.13 14.26
N VAL A 173 0.65 3.98 13.71
CA VAL A 173 0.34 3.86 12.29
C VAL A 173 -1.07 3.30 12.10
N MET A 174 -1.92 4.04 11.39
CA MET A 174 -3.22 3.55 10.98
C MET A 174 -3.12 2.96 9.59
N VAL A 175 -3.35 1.66 9.46
CA VAL A 175 -3.19 0.89 8.22
C VAL A 175 -4.55 0.46 7.68
N GLU A 176 -4.79 0.69 6.39
CA GLU A 176 -5.94 0.12 5.67
C GLU A 176 -5.61 -1.27 5.14
N LEU A 177 -6.08 -2.32 5.81
CA LEU A 177 -5.86 -3.69 5.36
C LEU A 177 -6.73 -4.09 4.16
N ARG A 178 -7.85 -3.41 3.92
CA ARG A 178 -8.75 -3.64 2.78
C ARG A 178 -8.33 -2.87 1.52
N ALA A 179 -7.04 -2.52 1.42
CA ALA A 179 -6.47 -1.92 0.21
C ALA A 179 -6.43 -2.97 -0.90
N ARG A 180 -7.37 -2.89 -1.85
CA ARG A 180 -7.57 -3.90 -2.90
C ARG A 180 -6.29 -4.21 -3.67
N PHE A 181 -5.92 -5.49 -3.74
CA PHE A 181 -4.70 -6.06 -4.34
C PHE A 181 -3.40 -5.85 -3.53
N ASP A 182 -3.44 -5.11 -2.43
CA ASP A 182 -2.26 -4.87 -1.58
C ASP A 182 -2.44 -5.46 -0.16
N GLU A 183 -3.53 -6.19 0.08
CA GLU A 183 -3.89 -6.73 1.40
C GLU A 183 -2.73 -7.52 2.02
N GLN A 184 -2.14 -8.45 1.25
CA GLN A 184 -1.05 -9.29 1.73
C GLN A 184 0.21 -8.47 2.08
N ASN A 185 0.55 -7.48 1.23
CA ASN A 185 1.69 -6.60 1.46
C ASN A 185 1.47 -5.73 2.72
N ASN A 186 0.25 -5.22 2.92
CA ASN A 186 -0.07 -4.39 4.07
C ASN A 186 -0.07 -5.21 5.37
N ILE A 187 -0.53 -6.47 5.34
CA ILE A 187 -0.46 -7.40 6.48
C ILE A 187 1.00 -7.67 6.86
N GLU A 188 1.86 -7.98 5.90
CA GLU A 188 3.28 -8.25 6.13
C GLU A 188 4.00 -7.03 6.76
N TRP A 189 3.75 -5.83 6.23
CA TRP A 189 4.31 -4.60 6.78
C TRP A 189 3.77 -4.28 8.17
N SER A 190 2.48 -4.51 8.42
CA SER A 190 1.89 -4.31 9.75
C SER A 190 2.57 -5.18 10.79
N ARG A 191 2.81 -6.46 10.47
CA ARG A 191 3.52 -7.38 11.36
C ARG A 191 4.93 -6.89 11.69
N ARG A 192 5.71 -6.50 10.67
CA ARG A 192 7.07 -5.99 10.87
C ARG A 192 7.10 -4.73 11.73
N MET A 193 6.13 -3.82 11.55
CA MET A 193 6.02 -2.62 12.37
C MET A 193 5.63 -2.94 13.81
N GLU A 194 4.69 -3.89 14.05
CA GLU A 194 4.33 -4.35 15.39
C GLU A 194 5.53 -4.99 16.11
N ASP A 195 6.27 -5.86 15.43
CA ASP A 195 7.48 -6.51 15.96
C ASP A 195 8.55 -5.49 16.37
N ALA A 196 8.64 -4.35 15.69
CA ALA A 196 9.54 -3.23 16.00
C ALA A 196 9.00 -2.29 17.11
N GLY A 197 7.79 -2.54 17.64
CA GLY A 197 7.19 -1.75 18.72
C GLY A 197 6.30 -0.60 18.24
N CYS A 198 5.95 -0.52 16.94
CA CYS A 198 4.95 0.42 16.48
C CYS A 198 3.55 0.00 16.96
N ARG A 199 2.73 0.98 17.36
CA ARG A 199 1.32 0.77 17.61
C ARG A 199 0.54 0.83 16.30
N ILE A 200 -0.04 -0.30 15.88
CA ILE A 200 -0.86 -0.36 14.67
C ILE A 200 -2.34 -0.24 15.00
N ILE A 201 -3.05 0.55 14.19
CA ILE A 201 -4.50 0.71 14.22
C ILE A 201 -5.03 0.24 12.86
N TYR A 202 -5.89 -0.77 12.87
CA TYR A 202 -6.43 -1.40 11.67
C TYR A 202 -7.78 -0.77 11.25
N GLY A 203 -7.70 0.47 10.80
CA GLY A 203 -8.87 1.16 10.27
C GLY A 203 -9.92 1.52 11.33
N ILE A 204 -11.11 1.83 10.84
CA ILE A 204 -12.35 2.08 11.62
C ILE A 204 -13.46 1.29 10.92
N ASP A 205 -14.31 0.61 11.69
CA ASP A 205 -15.38 -0.21 11.16
C ASP A 205 -16.27 0.56 10.19
N HIS A 206 -16.68 -0.12 9.12
CA HIS A 206 -17.52 0.41 8.04
C HIS A 206 -16.97 1.62 7.28
N THR A 207 -15.71 2.01 7.52
CA THR A 207 -15.04 3.13 6.83
C THR A 207 -13.75 2.67 6.16
N LYS A 208 -13.19 3.52 5.28
CA LYS A 208 -11.85 3.32 4.72
C LYS A 208 -10.91 4.43 5.13
N VAL A 209 -9.71 4.06 5.53
CA VAL A 209 -8.64 5.00 5.79
C VAL A 209 -8.02 5.41 4.47
N HIS A 210 -8.45 6.55 3.91
CA HIS A 210 -7.94 7.04 2.62
C HIS A 210 -7.13 8.34 2.73
N SER A 211 -7.05 8.95 3.90
CA SER A 211 -6.19 10.12 4.16
C SER A 211 -4.70 9.75 4.02
N LYS A 212 -3.88 10.73 3.67
CA LYS A 212 -2.43 10.63 3.61
C LYS A 212 -1.88 11.73 4.50
N ILE A 213 -1.69 11.37 5.76
CA ILE A 213 -1.30 12.31 6.83
C ILE A 213 -0.14 11.69 7.60
N CYS A 214 0.87 12.51 7.86
CA CYS A 214 1.95 12.21 8.79
C CYS A 214 2.10 13.38 9.75
N LEU A 215 2.08 13.10 11.05
CA LEU A 215 2.28 14.07 12.12
C LEU A 215 3.53 13.68 12.90
N ILE A 216 4.52 14.58 12.95
CA ILE A 216 5.74 14.45 13.74
C ILE A 216 5.65 15.44 14.89
N SER A 217 5.79 14.95 16.12
CA SER A 217 5.80 15.80 17.32
C SER A 217 7.18 15.81 17.97
N TYR A 218 7.72 16.97 18.23
CA TYR A 218 9.06 17.13 18.78
C TYR A 218 9.12 18.27 19.82
N LYS A 219 10.13 18.23 20.69
CA LYS A 219 10.37 19.25 21.72
C LYS A 219 11.40 20.24 21.22
N LYS A 220 11.12 21.53 21.33
CA LYS A 220 12.04 22.61 21.06
C LYS A 220 11.68 23.81 21.95
N ASP A 221 12.68 24.43 22.58
CA ASP A 221 12.50 25.61 23.44
C ASP A 221 11.46 25.39 24.57
N ASN A 222 11.50 24.21 25.20
CA ASN A 222 10.51 23.76 26.21
C ASN A 222 9.05 23.70 25.74
N GLN A 223 8.82 23.69 24.42
CA GLN A 223 7.49 23.57 23.83
C GLN A 223 7.39 22.32 22.97
N VAL A 224 6.21 21.78 22.84
CA VAL A 224 5.91 20.72 21.87
C VAL A 224 5.52 21.40 20.56
N LYS A 225 6.26 21.10 19.50
CA LYS A 225 6.00 21.54 18.14
C LYS A 225 5.56 20.39 17.27
N HIS A 226 4.89 20.70 16.20
CA HIS A 226 4.34 19.70 15.27
C HIS A 226 4.71 20.06 13.83
N ILE A 227 5.07 19.04 13.07
CA ILE A 227 5.14 19.09 11.62
C ILE A 227 4.07 18.16 11.08
N THR A 228 3.22 18.67 10.20
CA THR A 228 2.17 17.88 9.56
C THR A 228 2.40 17.85 8.08
N GLN A 229 2.54 16.64 7.53
CA GLN A 229 2.51 16.44 6.09
C GLN A 229 1.11 15.92 5.70
N VAL A 230 0.54 16.53 4.66
CA VAL A 230 -0.74 16.13 4.07
C VAL A 230 -0.54 15.90 2.58
N GLY A 231 -1.06 14.81 2.07
CA GLY A 231 -0.92 14.44 0.67
C GLY A 231 -2.22 13.95 0.02
N THR A 232 -2.28 14.01 -1.31
CA THR A 232 -3.38 13.45 -2.11
C THR A 232 -3.06 12.06 -2.65
N GLY A 233 -1.76 11.75 -2.87
CA GLY A 233 -1.25 10.46 -3.34
C GLY A 233 -0.79 9.54 -2.22
N ASN A 234 -0.73 8.23 -2.50
CA ASN A 234 -0.22 7.25 -1.53
C ASN A 234 1.28 7.44 -1.30
N TYR A 235 1.77 6.99 -0.13
CA TYR A 235 3.19 6.96 0.20
C TYR A 235 3.88 5.80 -0.56
N ASN A 236 4.20 6.04 -1.82
CA ASN A 236 4.83 5.06 -2.69
C ASN A 236 6.02 5.69 -3.41
N GLU A 237 7.22 5.25 -3.11
CA GLU A 237 8.48 5.78 -3.62
C GLU A 237 8.73 5.47 -5.10
N LYS A 238 7.88 4.64 -5.71
CA LYS A 238 7.97 4.26 -7.13
C LYS A 238 7.14 5.14 -8.06
N THR A 239 6.38 6.06 -7.50
CA THR A 239 5.58 7.01 -8.28
C THR A 239 6.37 8.25 -8.66
#